data_f0231fdb528b7fb99f242ada02d3b162
#
_entry.id   f0231fdb528b7fb99f242ada02d3b162
#
_cell.length_a   1.000
_cell.length_b   1.000
_cell.length_c   1.000
_cell.angle_alpha   90.00
_cell.angle_beta   90.00
_cell.angle_gamma   90.00
#
_symmetry.space_group_name_H-M   'P 1'
#
loop_
_entity.id
_entity.type
_entity.pdbx_description
1 polymer ?
#
loop_
_entity_poly.entity_id
_entity_poly.type
_entity_poly.pdbx_seq_one_letter_code
_entity_poly.pdbx_strand_id
1 'polypeptide(L)'
;ADGGAGDAALDSPGGPALAFDVRTSAATFTHTDGFSGQTARQAKQGIRRLRIYHDASDPSPVVVFDHGKGFVEAGYVAGDDTLVGSAPIAAIPEGHYSLARITVTHSRYVVSSTMHSGTAIPGDFDCVQTLSDGVEIDGVVRPQGWYRYTFLASGQSFPSEGTGAPLPSSPATGGFVMKTDGGETYYELPIDVTIAHTLTKDLKVIVEVNMSESFRWEDQPLPGYQAGVYDTTPTTFEPVRRFGANSYVVSYE
;
A
#
# COMPACT_ATOMS: atom_id res chain seq x y z
N ALA A 1 28.65 -7.29 -12.79
CA ALA A 1 29.10 -7.21 -11.41
C ALA A 1 27.86 -7.35 -10.56
N ASP A 2 27.69 -8.54 -10.02
CA ASP A 2 26.61 -8.99 -9.15
C ASP A 2 26.61 -8.16 -7.86
N GLY A 3 25.56 -7.41 -7.64
CA GLY A 3 25.25 -6.78 -6.37
C GLY A 3 24.15 -7.59 -5.68
N GLY A 4 24.54 -8.68 -5.02
CA GLY A 4 23.64 -9.40 -4.14
C GLY A 4 23.12 -8.45 -3.07
N ALA A 5 21.81 -8.28 -2.98
CA ALA A 5 21.14 -7.72 -1.83
C ALA A 5 21.43 -8.65 -0.65
N GLY A 6 22.38 -8.26 0.19
CA GLY A 6 22.68 -8.97 1.41
C GLY A 6 21.46 -8.90 2.33
N ASP A 7 21.01 -10.05 2.76
CA ASP A 7 20.14 -10.25 3.91
C ASP A 7 20.81 -9.50 5.09
N ALA A 8 20.34 -8.30 5.37
CA ALA A 8 20.79 -7.54 6.53
C ALA A 8 20.15 -8.23 7.74
N ALA A 9 20.85 -9.22 8.28
CA ALA A 9 20.54 -9.77 9.58
C ALA A 9 20.37 -8.59 10.54
N LEU A 10 19.19 -8.47 11.12
CA LEU A 10 18.90 -7.52 12.20
C LEU A 10 19.71 -7.98 13.43
N ASP A 11 21.00 -7.64 13.47
CA ASP A 11 21.82 -7.74 14.68
C ASP A 11 21.30 -6.69 15.68
N SER A 12 20.14 -6.98 16.25
CA SER A 12 19.64 -6.22 17.40
C SER A 12 20.49 -6.58 18.62
N PRO A 13 21.17 -5.62 19.25
CA PRO A 13 21.99 -5.87 20.44
C PRO A 13 21.18 -6.27 21.67
N GLY A 14 20.02 -6.90 21.56
CA GLY A 14 19.09 -7.06 22.66
C GLY A 14 18.16 -8.26 22.68
N GLY A 15 18.38 -9.30 21.86
CA GLY A 15 17.51 -10.48 21.83
C GLY A 15 16.50 -10.48 20.68
N PRO A 16 15.58 -11.48 20.64
CA PRO A 16 14.67 -11.69 19.53
C PRO A 16 13.66 -10.54 19.37
N ALA A 17 13.28 -10.28 18.12
CA ALA A 17 12.34 -9.23 17.74
C ALA A 17 11.07 -9.80 17.10
N LEU A 18 9.96 -9.07 17.24
CA LEU A 18 8.79 -9.20 16.38
C LEU A 18 8.96 -8.23 15.22
N ALA A 19 9.04 -8.74 13.99
CA ALA A 19 9.22 -7.97 12.77
C ALA A 19 7.99 -8.09 11.86
N PHE A 20 7.70 -7.03 11.10
CA PHE A 20 6.65 -7.03 10.09
C PHE A 20 7.23 -6.66 8.73
N ASP A 21 7.04 -7.55 7.77
CA ASP A 21 7.44 -7.37 6.38
C ASP A 21 6.21 -7.26 5.49
N VAL A 22 6.31 -6.44 4.46
CA VAL A 22 5.37 -6.41 3.33
C VAL A 22 6.07 -6.98 2.12
N ARG A 23 5.51 -8.06 1.57
CA ARG A 23 6.04 -8.75 0.40
C ARG A 23 5.04 -8.72 -0.73
N THR A 24 5.46 -8.35 -1.95
CA THR A 24 4.54 -8.25 -3.08
C THR A 24 4.63 -9.48 -3.97
N SER A 25 3.48 -10.16 -4.11
CA SER A 25 3.34 -11.39 -4.89
C SER A 25 3.42 -11.13 -6.39
N ALA A 26 4.08 -12.04 -7.12
CA ALA A 26 4.08 -12.10 -8.59
C ALA A 26 2.92 -12.95 -9.16
N ALA A 27 2.07 -13.52 -8.32
CA ALA A 27 0.99 -14.41 -8.75
C ALA A 27 -0.07 -13.65 -9.53
N THR A 28 -0.55 -14.26 -10.62
CA THR A 28 -1.69 -13.74 -11.38
C THR A 28 -2.96 -13.79 -10.52
N PHE A 29 -3.77 -12.75 -10.59
CA PHE A 29 -5.07 -12.68 -9.95
C PHE A 29 -6.17 -12.67 -11.01
N THR A 30 -7.20 -13.49 -10.83
CA THR A 30 -8.35 -13.54 -11.74
C THR A 30 -9.42 -12.56 -11.30
N HIS A 31 -9.69 -11.56 -12.14
CA HIS A 31 -10.74 -10.58 -11.93
C HIS A 31 -12.06 -11.05 -12.57
N THR A 32 -13.18 -10.78 -11.92
CA THR A 32 -14.54 -11.12 -12.38
C THR A 32 -15.45 -9.90 -12.47
N ASP A 33 -14.89 -8.70 -12.35
CA ASP A 33 -15.63 -7.45 -12.30
C ASP A 33 -15.97 -6.86 -13.69
N GLY A 34 -15.40 -7.43 -14.75
CA GLY A 34 -15.63 -6.98 -16.13
C GLY A 34 -14.96 -5.66 -16.51
N PHE A 35 -14.15 -5.07 -15.61
CA PHE A 35 -13.39 -3.85 -15.88
C PHE A 35 -12.07 -4.15 -16.57
N SER A 36 -11.56 -3.18 -17.31
CA SER A 36 -10.18 -3.19 -17.78
C SER A 36 -9.21 -2.99 -16.62
N GLY A 37 -7.99 -3.47 -16.77
CA GLY A 37 -7.02 -3.39 -15.68
C GLY A 37 -5.58 -3.43 -16.12
N GLN A 38 -4.71 -2.94 -15.25
CA GLN A 38 -3.27 -3.08 -15.43
C GLN A 38 -2.56 -3.19 -14.08
N THR A 39 -1.41 -3.83 -14.10
CA THR A 39 -0.47 -3.82 -12.97
C THR A 39 0.34 -2.54 -13.03
N ALA A 40 0.36 -1.78 -11.94
CA ALA A 40 1.18 -0.59 -11.86
C ALA A 40 2.67 -0.93 -12.03
N ARG A 41 3.39 -0.11 -12.82
CA ARG A 41 4.84 -0.30 -13.05
C ARG A 41 5.69 0.15 -11.87
N GLN A 42 5.17 1.07 -11.10
CA GLN A 42 5.66 1.48 -9.80
C GLN A 42 4.47 1.57 -8.87
N ALA A 43 4.60 1.03 -7.68
CA ALA A 43 3.59 1.16 -6.65
C ALA A 43 4.26 1.13 -5.28
N LYS A 44 3.82 2.01 -4.39
CA LYS A 44 4.32 2.13 -3.03
C LYS A 44 3.19 2.51 -2.07
N GLN A 45 3.32 2.07 -0.84
CA GLN A 45 2.43 2.41 0.26
C GLN A 45 3.26 2.95 1.43
N GLY A 46 2.96 4.15 1.88
CA GLY A 46 3.56 4.68 3.10
C GLY A 46 2.93 4.04 4.34
N ILE A 47 3.75 3.49 5.22
CA ILE A 47 3.33 2.81 6.46
C ILE A 47 3.91 3.59 7.65
N ARG A 48 3.04 4.05 8.54
CA ARG A 48 3.41 4.89 9.69
C ARG A 48 3.53 4.10 10.98
N ARG A 49 2.55 3.25 11.28
CA ARG A 49 2.43 2.63 12.60
C ARG A 49 1.79 1.27 12.52
N LEU A 50 2.19 0.38 13.42
CA LEU A 50 1.54 -0.89 13.63
C LEU A 50 1.20 -1.07 15.10
N ARG A 51 -0.04 -1.48 15.34
CA ARG A 51 -0.56 -1.90 16.65
C ARG A 51 -1.06 -3.32 16.55
N ILE A 52 -0.84 -4.11 17.61
CA ILE A 52 -1.42 -5.44 17.76
C ILE A 52 -2.38 -5.47 18.95
N TYR A 53 -3.41 -6.27 18.85
CA TYR A 53 -4.53 -6.37 19.77
C TYR A 53 -4.75 -7.82 20.12
N HIS A 54 -5.17 -8.10 21.38
CA HIS A 54 -5.61 -9.42 21.77
C HIS A 54 -6.85 -9.84 20.99
N ASP A 55 -7.80 -8.91 20.82
CA ASP A 55 -9.00 -9.04 19.98
C ASP A 55 -9.52 -7.65 19.55
N ALA A 56 -10.63 -7.63 18.81
CA ALA A 56 -11.21 -6.38 18.28
C ALA A 56 -11.75 -5.44 19.38
N SER A 57 -11.98 -5.94 20.60
CA SER A 57 -12.49 -5.17 21.74
C SER A 57 -11.39 -4.70 22.70
N ASP A 58 -10.13 -5.06 22.44
CA ASP A 58 -8.98 -4.70 23.28
C ASP A 58 -8.82 -3.16 23.37
N PRO A 59 -8.99 -2.56 24.55
CA PRO A 59 -8.88 -1.11 24.73
C PRO A 59 -7.43 -0.63 24.83
N SER A 60 -6.46 -1.55 24.93
CA SER A 60 -5.06 -1.23 25.25
C SER A 60 -4.09 -1.93 24.28
N PRO A 61 -4.16 -1.61 22.97
CA PRO A 61 -3.29 -2.26 21.99
C PRO A 61 -1.82 -1.94 22.25
N VAL A 62 -0.97 -2.87 21.85
CA VAL A 62 0.48 -2.70 21.90
C VAL A 62 0.95 -2.06 20.60
N VAL A 63 1.73 -0.97 20.73
CA VAL A 63 2.42 -0.36 19.58
C VAL A 63 3.69 -1.14 19.32
N VAL A 64 3.76 -1.83 18.17
CA VAL A 64 4.98 -2.54 17.74
C VAL A 64 5.99 -1.54 17.20
N PHE A 65 5.55 -0.63 16.32
CA PHE A 65 6.36 0.50 15.88
C PHE A 65 5.48 1.71 15.56
N ASP A 66 6.08 2.90 15.66
CA ASP A 66 5.48 4.17 15.27
C ASP A 66 6.58 5.10 14.74
N HIS A 67 6.52 5.44 13.46
CA HIS A 67 7.46 6.36 12.81
C HIS A 67 7.11 7.84 13.07
N GLY A 68 6.18 8.12 13.96
CA GLY A 68 5.77 9.48 14.34
C GLY A 68 5.13 10.22 13.16
N LYS A 69 5.77 11.30 12.72
CA LYS A 69 5.34 12.06 11.53
C LYS A 69 5.85 11.46 10.22
N GLY A 70 6.82 10.55 10.30
CA GLY A 70 7.40 9.84 9.15
C GLY A 70 6.59 8.61 8.73
N PHE A 71 7.18 7.85 7.84
CA PHE A 71 6.69 6.57 7.34
C PHE A 71 7.83 5.77 6.71
N VAL A 72 7.63 4.48 6.55
CA VAL A 72 8.42 3.62 5.65
C VAL A 72 7.60 3.40 4.39
N GLU A 73 8.20 3.53 3.21
CA GLU A 73 7.54 3.17 1.95
C GLU A 73 7.74 1.67 1.68
N ALA A 74 6.67 0.90 1.79
CA ALA A 74 6.64 -0.48 1.31
C ALA A 74 6.48 -0.51 -0.20
N GLY A 75 7.32 -1.29 -0.88
CA GLY A 75 7.22 -1.54 -2.31
C GLY A 75 6.03 -2.46 -2.64
N TYR A 76 5.30 -2.12 -3.70
CA TYR A 76 4.12 -2.87 -4.17
C TYR A 76 4.27 -3.32 -5.63
N VAL A 77 5.51 -3.54 -6.06
CA VAL A 77 5.83 -4.18 -7.34
C VAL A 77 6.23 -5.64 -7.08
N ALA A 78 5.83 -6.54 -7.95
CA ALA A 78 6.11 -7.97 -7.79
C ALA A 78 7.58 -8.26 -7.50
N GLY A 79 7.84 -8.95 -6.39
CA GLY A 79 9.18 -9.25 -5.89
C GLY A 79 9.72 -8.24 -4.87
N ASP A 80 9.02 -7.13 -4.61
CA ASP A 80 9.39 -6.25 -3.49
C ASP A 80 9.19 -6.98 -2.15
N ASP A 81 10.13 -6.75 -1.23
CA ASP A 81 10.11 -7.22 0.15
C ASP A 81 10.63 -6.08 1.04
N THR A 82 9.81 -5.61 1.96
CA THR A 82 10.11 -4.42 2.76
C THR A 82 9.84 -4.68 4.24
N LEU A 83 10.89 -4.62 5.06
CA LEU A 83 10.73 -4.54 6.52
C LEU A 83 10.12 -3.18 6.86
N VAL A 84 8.89 -3.18 7.38
CA VAL A 84 8.18 -1.93 7.71
C VAL A 84 8.37 -1.51 9.16
N GLY A 85 8.81 -2.40 10.01
CA GLY A 85 9.20 -2.10 11.38
C GLY A 85 9.28 -3.34 12.26
N SER A 86 9.87 -3.17 13.44
CA SER A 86 10.04 -4.23 14.43
C SER A 86 10.08 -3.68 15.84
N ALA A 87 9.88 -4.57 16.82
CA ALA A 87 10.11 -4.29 18.23
C ALA A 87 10.77 -5.50 18.93
N PRO A 88 11.62 -5.29 19.94
CA PRO A 88 12.11 -6.38 20.78
C PRO A 88 10.95 -7.15 21.42
N ILE A 89 10.95 -8.49 21.36
CA ILE A 89 9.91 -9.33 21.96
C ILE A 89 9.77 -9.04 23.47
N ALA A 90 10.89 -8.77 24.14
CA ALA A 90 10.90 -8.43 25.56
C ALA A 90 10.16 -7.11 25.91
N ALA A 91 9.93 -6.24 24.92
CA ALA A 91 9.17 -5.00 25.09
C ALA A 91 7.66 -5.17 24.87
N ILE A 92 7.23 -6.31 24.38
CA ILE A 92 5.82 -6.63 24.08
C ILE A 92 5.29 -7.52 25.21
N PRO A 93 4.15 -7.21 25.86
CA PRO A 93 3.55 -8.09 26.86
C PRO A 93 3.33 -9.50 26.33
N GLU A 94 3.58 -10.51 27.19
CA GLU A 94 3.29 -11.89 26.83
C GLU A 94 1.80 -12.10 26.61
N GLY A 95 1.45 -12.90 25.60
CA GLY A 95 0.07 -13.21 25.28
C GLY A 95 -0.16 -13.56 23.83
N HIS A 96 -1.40 -13.84 23.52
CA HIS A 96 -1.86 -14.11 22.15
C HIS A 96 -2.50 -12.85 21.55
N TYR A 97 -2.12 -12.52 20.33
CA TYR A 97 -2.62 -11.36 19.57
C TYR A 97 -3.28 -11.85 18.29
N SER A 98 -4.55 -11.51 18.11
CA SER A 98 -5.36 -12.00 16.99
C SER A 98 -5.69 -10.93 15.94
N LEU A 99 -5.33 -9.67 16.19
CA LEU A 99 -5.62 -8.56 15.28
C LEU A 99 -4.44 -7.61 15.21
N ALA A 100 -4.13 -7.13 14.01
CA ALA A 100 -3.22 -6.01 13.80
C ALA A 100 -3.93 -4.84 13.09
N ARG A 101 -3.48 -3.61 13.37
CA ARG A 101 -3.83 -2.39 12.64
C ARG A 101 -2.58 -1.73 12.10
N ILE A 102 -2.51 -1.60 10.77
CA ILE A 102 -1.42 -0.93 10.06
C ILE A 102 -1.93 0.43 9.58
N THR A 103 -1.43 1.51 10.18
CA THR A 103 -1.76 2.88 9.74
C THR A 103 -0.96 3.21 8.49
N VAL A 104 -1.67 3.61 7.44
CA VAL A 104 -1.10 3.98 6.13
C VAL A 104 -1.19 5.48 5.91
N THR A 105 -0.21 6.06 5.24
CA THR A 105 -0.08 7.50 5.05
C THR A 105 -0.49 7.94 3.65
N HIS A 106 0.06 7.32 2.62
CA HIS A 106 -0.16 7.66 1.23
C HIS A 106 0.00 6.44 0.34
N SER A 107 -0.55 6.51 -0.85
CA SER A 107 -0.28 5.60 -1.96
C SER A 107 0.36 6.36 -3.10
N ARG A 108 1.33 5.72 -3.78
CA ARG A 108 1.87 6.17 -5.05
C ARG A 108 1.87 5.01 -6.03
N TYR A 109 1.48 5.28 -7.29
CA TYR A 109 1.51 4.29 -8.35
C TYR A 109 1.66 4.97 -9.72
N VAL A 110 2.30 4.25 -10.65
CA VAL A 110 2.47 4.69 -12.03
C VAL A 110 1.84 3.66 -12.95
N VAL A 111 0.91 4.12 -13.78
CA VAL A 111 0.20 3.29 -14.76
C VAL A 111 0.37 3.87 -16.16
N SER A 112 0.27 3.03 -17.19
CA SER A 112 0.25 3.51 -18.57
C SER A 112 -1.08 4.18 -18.88
N SER A 113 -1.07 5.24 -19.66
CA SER A 113 -2.27 5.99 -20.03
C SER A 113 -2.09 6.62 -21.42
N THR A 114 -3.21 6.91 -22.08
CA THR A 114 -3.22 7.72 -23.30
C THR A 114 -4.02 8.98 -23.05
N MET A 115 -3.40 10.15 -23.26
CA MET A 115 -4.09 11.42 -23.15
C MET A 115 -4.57 11.91 -24.53
N HIS A 116 -5.85 12.24 -24.62
CA HIS A 116 -6.48 12.79 -25.81
C HIS A 116 -6.57 14.32 -25.73
N SER A 117 -5.70 15.01 -26.52
CA SER A 117 -5.66 16.47 -26.61
C SER A 117 -5.49 16.87 -28.09
N GLY A 118 -6.55 16.69 -28.89
CA GLY A 118 -6.51 16.82 -30.35
C GLY A 118 -5.85 15.62 -31.06
N THR A 119 -4.88 15.00 -30.45
CA THR A 119 -4.26 13.72 -30.86
C THR A 119 -4.16 12.78 -29.65
N ALA A 120 -4.01 11.49 -29.90
CA ALA A 120 -3.72 10.51 -28.86
C ALA A 120 -2.22 10.56 -28.51
N ILE A 121 -1.90 10.79 -27.24
CA ILE A 121 -0.53 10.92 -26.73
C ILE A 121 -0.33 9.81 -25.69
N PRO A 122 0.42 8.74 -26.00
CA PRO A 122 0.74 7.73 -25.02
C PRO A 122 1.74 8.28 -23.99
N GLY A 123 1.58 7.85 -22.73
CA GLY A 123 2.41 8.29 -21.63
C GLY A 123 2.15 7.50 -20.35
N ASP A 124 2.59 8.08 -19.24
CA ASP A 124 2.44 7.54 -17.90
C ASP A 124 1.57 8.46 -17.06
N PHE A 125 0.80 7.86 -16.19
CA PHE A 125 0.01 8.55 -15.20
C PHE A 125 0.61 8.24 -13.81
N ASP A 126 1.37 9.21 -13.28
CA ASP A 126 1.99 9.14 -11.94
C ASP A 126 1.01 9.73 -10.93
N CYS A 127 0.52 8.89 -10.05
CA CYS A 127 -0.47 9.22 -9.05
C CYS A 127 0.14 9.15 -7.65
N VAL A 128 0.02 10.22 -6.89
CA VAL A 128 0.27 10.22 -5.45
C VAL A 128 -0.95 10.78 -4.74
N GLN A 129 -1.37 10.11 -3.66
CA GLN A 129 -2.50 10.56 -2.85
C GLN A 129 -2.32 10.23 -1.39
N THR A 130 -2.76 11.13 -0.51
CA THR A 130 -2.71 10.91 0.94
C THR A 130 -3.95 10.15 1.41
N LEU A 131 -3.72 9.16 2.26
CA LEU A 131 -4.75 8.32 2.85
C LEU A 131 -5.06 8.74 4.29
N SER A 132 -4.13 9.43 4.94
CA SER A 132 -4.29 9.97 6.30
C SER A 132 -3.98 11.47 6.32
N ASP A 133 -4.45 12.15 7.36
CA ASP A 133 -4.10 13.55 7.62
C ASP A 133 -2.64 13.72 8.04
N GLY A 134 -2.11 14.91 7.81
CA GLY A 134 -0.81 15.32 8.31
C GLY A 134 0.38 14.58 7.69
N VAL A 135 0.23 14.07 6.47
CA VAL A 135 1.30 13.40 5.73
C VAL A 135 2.15 14.44 4.99
N GLU A 136 3.46 14.38 5.18
CA GLU A 136 4.39 15.23 4.44
C GLU A 136 4.74 14.59 3.11
N ILE A 137 4.37 15.27 2.01
CA ILE A 137 4.74 14.90 0.64
C ILE A 137 5.50 16.09 0.02
N ASP A 138 6.70 15.85 -0.47
CA ASP A 138 7.59 16.85 -1.05
C ASP A 138 7.79 18.09 -0.14
N GLY A 139 7.95 17.86 1.17
CA GLY A 139 8.16 18.92 2.17
C GLY A 139 6.92 19.72 2.55
N VAL A 140 5.73 19.30 2.10
CA VAL A 140 4.46 19.96 2.41
C VAL A 140 3.52 19.00 3.11
N VAL A 141 2.99 19.42 4.27
CA VAL A 141 1.98 18.67 5.01
C VAL A 141 0.65 18.72 4.27
N ARG A 142 0.09 17.55 3.96
CA ARG A 142 -1.13 17.38 3.16
C ARG A 142 -2.26 16.79 4.02
N PRO A 143 -3.52 17.19 3.75
CA PRO A 143 -4.69 16.57 4.39
C PRO A 143 -5.01 15.22 3.75
N GLN A 144 -5.83 14.42 4.43
CA GLN A 144 -6.40 13.19 3.86
C GLN A 144 -7.15 13.51 2.55
N GLY A 145 -6.98 12.64 1.55
CA GLY A 145 -7.63 12.79 0.25
C GLY A 145 -7.00 13.84 -0.67
N TRP A 146 -5.88 14.46 -0.26
CA TRP A 146 -5.11 15.24 -1.23
C TRP A 146 -4.49 14.31 -2.27
N TYR A 147 -4.43 14.78 -3.51
CA TYR A 147 -3.79 14.06 -4.61
C TYR A 147 -3.00 15.00 -5.53
N ARG A 148 -2.00 14.44 -6.18
CA ARG A 148 -1.38 14.97 -7.38
C ARG A 148 -1.29 13.85 -8.40
N TYR A 149 -1.97 14.04 -9.52
CA TYR A 149 -1.95 13.16 -10.68
C TYR A 149 -1.19 13.86 -11.79
N THR A 150 -0.15 13.21 -12.30
CA THR A 150 0.75 13.81 -13.27
C THR A 150 0.80 12.96 -14.52
N PHE A 151 0.35 13.48 -15.65
CA PHE A 151 0.58 12.81 -16.93
C PHE A 151 1.99 13.15 -17.43
N LEU A 152 2.76 12.11 -17.77
CA LEU A 152 4.14 12.21 -18.22
C LEU A 152 4.25 11.69 -19.65
N ALA A 153 4.63 12.53 -20.60
CA ALA A 153 4.83 12.14 -21.99
C ALA A 153 5.95 12.95 -22.64
N SER A 154 6.80 12.29 -23.43
CA SER A 154 7.86 12.94 -24.22
C SER A 154 8.73 13.92 -23.42
N GLY A 155 9.03 13.61 -22.16
CA GLY A 155 9.81 14.45 -21.26
C GLY A 155 9.07 15.68 -20.71
N GLN A 156 7.78 15.80 -20.96
CA GLN A 156 6.91 16.83 -20.40
C GLN A 156 6.05 16.26 -19.28
N SER A 157 5.64 17.14 -18.36
CA SER A 157 4.87 16.81 -17.16
C SER A 157 3.65 17.72 -17.06
N PHE A 158 2.48 17.13 -16.87
CA PHE A 158 1.20 17.84 -16.79
C PHE A 158 0.51 17.46 -15.46
N PRO A 159 0.83 18.17 -14.37
CA PRO A 159 0.27 17.88 -13.06
C PRO A 159 -1.16 18.41 -12.90
N SER A 160 -1.96 17.70 -12.12
CA SER A 160 -3.25 18.12 -11.61
C SER A 160 -3.30 17.81 -10.12
N GLU A 161 -3.57 18.80 -9.29
CA GLU A 161 -3.67 18.64 -7.83
C GLU A 161 -5.09 18.98 -7.35
N GLY A 162 -5.50 18.30 -6.26
CA GLY A 162 -6.79 18.55 -5.64
C GLY A 162 -6.97 17.79 -4.35
N THR A 163 -8.21 17.74 -3.88
CA THR A 163 -8.65 16.98 -2.70
C THR A 163 -9.85 16.12 -3.05
N GLY A 164 -10.16 15.15 -2.19
CA GLY A 164 -11.28 14.23 -2.42
C GLY A 164 -10.91 13.01 -3.24
N ALA A 165 -9.61 12.65 -3.32
CA ALA A 165 -9.20 11.37 -3.89
C ALA A 165 -9.89 10.21 -3.17
N PRO A 166 -10.38 9.20 -3.90
CA PRO A 166 -10.97 8.02 -3.28
C PRO A 166 -9.94 7.25 -2.48
N LEU A 167 -10.39 6.53 -1.45
CA LEU A 167 -9.55 5.58 -0.75
C LEU A 167 -9.37 4.30 -1.58
N PRO A 168 -8.25 3.56 -1.41
CA PRO A 168 -8.09 2.25 -2.02
C PRO A 168 -9.25 1.33 -1.67
N SER A 169 -9.62 0.45 -2.59
CA SER A 169 -10.66 -0.55 -2.34
C SER A 169 -10.19 -1.54 -1.28
N SER A 170 -11.09 -1.96 -0.41
CA SER A 170 -10.82 -3.12 0.44
C SER A 170 -10.56 -4.34 -0.43
N PRO A 171 -9.59 -5.19 -0.06
CA PRO A 171 -9.30 -6.41 -0.82
C PRO A 171 -10.50 -7.36 -0.82
N ALA A 172 -10.61 -8.13 -1.89
CA ALA A 172 -11.72 -9.07 -2.06
C ALA A 172 -11.63 -10.29 -1.13
N THR A 173 -10.43 -10.60 -0.64
CA THR A 173 -10.15 -11.81 0.15
C THR A 173 -9.15 -11.51 1.27
N GLY A 174 -9.04 -12.41 2.24
CA GLY A 174 -8.02 -12.34 3.30
C GLY A 174 -8.47 -11.69 4.61
N GLY A 175 -9.74 -11.25 4.72
CA GLY A 175 -10.27 -10.68 5.96
C GLY A 175 -9.73 -9.29 6.31
N PHE A 176 -9.02 -8.64 5.40
CA PHE A 176 -8.50 -7.30 5.57
C PHE A 176 -9.59 -6.27 5.35
N VAL A 177 -9.72 -5.35 6.27
CA VAL A 177 -10.72 -4.28 6.17
C VAL A 177 -10.00 -2.94 6.31
N MET A 178 -10.20 -2.05 5.33
CA MET A 178 -9.72 -0.68 5.45
C MET A 178 -10.74 0.16 6.19
N LYS A 179 -10.28 0.93 7.16
CA LYS A 179 -11.07 1.83 7.99
C LYS A 179 -10.42 3.19 8.09
N THR A 180 -11.22 4.20 8.36
CA THR A 180 -10.78 5.56 8.66
C THR A 180 -11.38 6.01 9.98
N ASP A 181 -10.55 6.54 10.85
CA ASP A 181 -10.96 7.10 12.14
C ASP A 181 -10.03 8.27 12.51
N GLY A 182 -10.61 9.40 12.91
CA GLY A 182 -9.86 10.58 13.37
C GLY A 182 -8.83 11.11 12.35
N GLY A 183 -9.08 10.97 11.03
CA GLY A 183 -8.16 11.39 9.98
C GLY A 183 -7.02 10.40 9.72
N GLU A 184 -6.97 9.26 10.40
CA GLU A 184 -6.07 8.15 10.10
C GLU A 184 -6.78 7.06 9.31
N THR A 185 -6.13 6.56 8.27
CA THR A 185 -6.57 5.37 7.54
C THR A 185 -5.68 4.20 7.92
N TYR A 186 -6.28 3.07 8.20
CA TYR A 186 -5.58 1.86 8.59
C TYR A 186 -6.24 0.60 8.02
N TYR A 187 -5.44 -0.43 7.84
CA TYR A 187 -5.91 -1.78 7.58
C TYR A 187 -6.02 -2.54 8.91
N GLU A 188 -7.16 -3.18 9.14
CA GLU A 188 -7.30 -4.26 10.12
C GLU A 188 -7.05 -5.59 9.42
N LEU A 189 -6.20 -6.41 10.01
CA LEU A 189 -5.88 -7.73 9.50
C LEU A 189 -5.86 -8.75 10.63
N PRO A 190 -6.42 -9.95 10.42
CA PRO A 190 -6.29 -11.03 11.37
C PRO A 190 -4.84 -11.50 11.38
N ILE A 191 -4.31 -11.69 12.58
CA ILE A 191 -3.00 -12.31 12.82
C ILE A 191 -3.17 -13.44 13.83
N ASP A 192 -2.16 -14.31 13.94
CA ASP A 192 -2.08 -15.38 14.95
C ASP A 192 -0.67 -15.37 15.54
N VAL A 193 -0.44 -14.44 16.48
CA VAL A 193 0.88 -14.20 17.06
C VAL A 193 0.83 -14.46 18.55
N THR A 194 1.69 -15.35 19.04
CA THR A 194 1.88 -15.59 20.48
C THR A 194 3.25 -15.09 20.90
N ILE A 195 3.26 -14.12 21.80
CA ILE A 195 4.47 -13.56 22.41
C ILE A 195 4.76 -14.29 23.72
N ALA A 196 5.96 -14.84 23.80
CA ALA A 196 6.52 -15.42 25.02
C ALA A 196 7.98 -14.95 25.16
N HIS A 197 8.37 -14.42 26.31
CA HIS A 197 9.74 -13.93 26.55
C HIS A 197 10.78 -15.04 26.58
N THR A 198 10.35 -16.30 26.49
CA THR A 198 11.21 -17.48 26.31
C THR A 198 11.61 -17.73 24.85
N LEU A 199 11.05 -16.99 23.90
CA LEU A 199 11.46 -17.08 22.50
C LEU A 199 12.94 -16.72 22.36
N THR A 200 13.66 -17.49 21.55
CA THR A 200 15.10 -17.33 21.32
C THR A 200 15.43 -16.94 19.88
N LYS A 201 14.39 -16.82 19.03
CA LYS A 201 14.50 -16.41 17.62
C LYS A 201 13.52 -15.29 17.34
N ASP A 202 13.82 -14.53 16.32
CA ASP A 202 12.88 -13.54 15.78
C ASP A 202 11.59 -14.21 15.35
N LEU A 203 10.50 -13.48 15.47
CA LEU A 203 9.19 -13.82 14.93
C LEU A 203 8.87 -12.83 13.83
N LYS A 204 8.80 -13.29 12.60
CA LYS A 204 8.50 -12.44 11.44
C LYS A 204 7.06 -12.69 10.99
N VAL A 205 6.29 -11.62 10.91
CA VAL A 205 4.96 -11.60 10.29
C VAL A 205 5.11 -11.03 8.89
N ILE A 206 4.77 -11.81 7.89
CA ILE A 206 4.84 -11.41 6.48
C ILE A 206 3.42 -11.15 5.99
N VAL A 207 3.19 -9.94 5.49
CA VAL A 207 1.96 -9.56 4.81
C VAL A 207 2.22 -9.60 3.31
N GLU A 208 1.81 -10.70 2.67
CA GLU A 208 1.91 -10.83 1.22
C GLU A 208 0.77 -10.08 0.55
N VAL A 209 1.11 -9.23 -0.42
CA VAL A 209 0.20 -8.34 -1.14
C VAL A 209 0.14 -8.74 -2.61
N ASN A 210 -1.06 -8.95 -3.16
CA ASN A 210 -1.24 -9.19 -4.58
C ASN A 210 -1.69 -7.92 -5.32
N MET A 211 -0.90 -7.48 -6.31
CA MET A 211 -1.12 -6.27 -7.09
C MET A 211 -1.35 -6.54 -8.60
N SER A 212 -1.57 -7.81 -9.00
CA SER A 212 -1.78 -8.18 -10.40
C SER A 212 -3.02 -7.51 -10.97
N GLU A 213 -2.86 -6.64 -11.97
CA GLU A 213 -3.92 -5.87 -12.61
C GLU A 213 -4.86 -5.16 -11.60
N SER A 214 -4.30 -4.65 -10.50
CA SER A 214 -5.08 -4.08 -9.39
C SER A 214 -5.60 -2.67 -9.66
N PHE A 215 -5.06 -1.96 -10.65
CA PHE A 215 -5.62 -0.70 -11.13
C PHE A 215 -6.70 -1.00 -12.17
N ARG A 216 -7.99 -0.78 -11.80
CA ARG A 216 -9.16 -1.19 -12.58
C ARG A 216 -10.02 0.01 -12.94
N TRP A 217 -10.42 0.14 -14.22
CA TRP A 217 -11.26 1.22 -14.72
C TRP A 217 -12.37 0.71 -15.64
N GLU A 218 -13.36 1.54 -15.83
CA GLU A 218 -14.46 1.29 -16.77
C GLU A 218 -14.17 2.01 -18.07
N ASP A 219 -13.94 1.23 -19.14
CA ASP A 219 -13.74 1.78 -20.47
C ASP A 219 -14.93 2.62 -20.92
N GLN A 220 -14.67 3.81 -21.45
CA GLN A 220 -15.69 4.71 -21.93
C GLN A 220 -15.75 4.68 -23.47
N PRO A 221 -16.96 4.59 -24.07
CA PRO A 221 -17.13 4.54 -25.53
C PRO A 221 -17.02 5.95 -26.13
N LEU A 222 -15.92 6.65 -25.88
CA LEU A 222 -15.70 7.99 -26.42
C LEU A 222 -14.85 7.92 -27.70
N PRO A 223 -14.98 8.91 -28.63
CA PRO A 223 -14.19 8.94 -29.84
C PRO A 223 -12.69 8.94 -29.56
N GLY A 224 -11.98 7.95 -30.13
CA GLY A 224 -10.54 7.79 -29.98
C GLY A 224 -10.10 6.94 -28.79
N TYR A 225 -10.98 6.67 -27.82
CA TYR A 225 -10.70 5.79 -26.68
C TYR A 225 -10.63 4.33 -27.13
N GLN A 226 -9.78 3.55 -26.46
CA GLN A 226 -9.55 2.15 -26.80
C GLN A 226 -9.79 1.27 -25.58
N ALA A 227 -10.61 0.22 -25.74
CA ALA A 227 -10.84 -0.75 -24.67
C ALA A 227 -9.52 -1.38 -24.20
N GLY A 228 -9.32 -1.44 -22.90
CA GLY A 228 -8.11 -1.95 -22.27
C GLY A 228 -6.94 -0.95 -22.21
N VAL A 229 -7.15 0.29 -22.63
CA VAL A 229 -6.22 1.40 -22.47
C VAL A 229 -6.84 2.39 -21.47
N TYR A 230 -6.07 2.85 -20.49
CA TYR A 230 -6.55 3.89 -19.59
C TYR A 230 -6.48 5.23 -20.29
N ASP A 231 -7.63 5.71 -20.75
CA ASP A 231 -7.72 6.92 -21.54
C ASP A 231 -8.10 8.13 -20.69
N THR A 232 -7.47 9.28 -21.01
CA THR A 232 -7.68 10.54 -20.29
C THR A 232 -7.79 11.71 -21.26
N THR A 233 -8.30 12.82 -20.79
CA THR A 233 -8.12 14.15 -21.41
C THR A 233 -7.40 15.06 -20.41
N PRO A 234 -7.01 16.29 -20.74
CA PRO A 234 -6.43 17.22 -19.78
C PRO A 234 -7.30 17.50 -18.55
N THR A 235 -8.61 17.22 -18.61
CA THR A 235 -9.57 17.56 -17.55
C THR A 235 -10.45 16.39 -17.09
N THR A 236 -10.43 15.26 -17.78
CA THR A 236 -11.27 14.11 -17.47
C THR A 236 -10.46 12.81 -17.53
N PHE A 237 -10.89 11.82 -16.78
CA PHE A 237 -10.29 10.51 -16.66
C PHE A 237 -11.37 9.45 -16.82
N GLU A 238 -11.04 8.30 -17.40
CA GLU A 238 -11.92 7.14 -17.29
C GLU A 238 -12.16 6.80 -15.82
N PRO A 239 -13.39 6.38 -15.44
CA PRO A 239 -13.72 6.12 -14.05
C PRO A 239 -12.91 4.97 -13.48
N VAL A 240 -11.99 5.25 -12.56
CA VAL A 240 -11.30 4.22 -11.78
C VAL A 240 -12.31 3.59 -10.81
N ARG A 241 -12.52 2.27 -10.92
CA ARG A 241 -13.48 1.50 -10.13
C ARG A 241 -12.84 0.80 -8.96
N ARG A 242 -11.58 0.41 -9.12
CA ARG A 242 -10.77 -0.21 -8.05
C ARG A 242 -9.31 0.17 -8.23
N PHE A 243 -8.64 0.34 -7.11
CA PHE A 243 -7.19 0.35 -7.01
C PHE A 243 -6.79 -0.10 -5.59
N GLY A 244 -5.51 -0.44 -5.39
CA GLY A 244 -5.02 -1.07 -4.18
C GLY A 244 -4.92 -2.58 -4.35
N ALA A 245 -4.61 -3.30 -3.27
CA ALA A 245 -4.33 -4.73 -3.33
C ALA A 245 -5.58 -5.57 -3.65
N ASN A 246 -5.39 -6.62 -4.46
CA ASN A 246 -6.42 -7.62 -4.73
C ASN A 246 -6.67 -8.53 -3.52
N SER A 247 -5.59 -8.91 -2.86
CA SER A 247 -5.64 -9.77 -1.67
C SER A 247 -4.42 -9.51 -0.78
N TYR A 248 -4.59 -9.90 0.48
CA TYR A 248 -3.52 -10.00 1.46
C TYR A 248 -3.52 -11.42 2.05
N VAL A 249 -2.34 -11.95 2.28
CA VAL A 249 -2.13 -13.23 2.97
C VAL A 249 -1.10 -13.00 4.06
N VAL A 250 -1.39 -13.47 5.28
CA VAL A 250 -0.45 -13.42 6.40
C VAL A 250 0.24 -14.74 6.54
N SER A 251 1.56 -14.74 6.67
CA SER A 251 2.38 -15.89 6.97
C SER A 251 3.43 -15.54 8.04
N TYR A 252 4.12 -16.54 8.56
CA TYR A 252 5.02 -16.41 9.71
C TYR A 252 6.34 -17.13 9.42
N GLU A 253 7.47 -16.51 9.78
CA GLU A 253 8.84 -17.07 9.71
C GLU A 253 9.55 -16.94 11.06
#